data_8e020bb41a2f7329c76cb3bbc17d71a3
#
_entry.id   8e020bb41a2f7329c76cb3bbc17d71a3
#
_cell.length_a   1.000
_cell.length_b   1.000
_cell.length_c   1.000
_cell.angle_alpha   90.00
_cell.angle_beta   90.00
_cell.angle_gamma   90.00
#
_symmetry.space_group_name_H-M   'P 1'
#
loop_
_entity.id
_entity.type
_entity.pdbx_description
1 polymer ?
#
loop_
_entity_poly.entity_id
_entity_poly.type
_entity_poly.pdbx_seq_one_letter_code
_entity_poly.pdbx_strand_id
1 'polypeptide(L)'
;MANMIYTAMPALPKKHHTNAVVLPSEWNTCPLSSIVEEISETVGTRKIETISISAGIGFVNQAEKFGRELSGKQYEKYIVLHKGDFSYNKGNSNIYPQGCIYRLNNRTEAAVPNVFESFRVSVGNPDYYEQLFLSGFLNRQLYSKINRGVRDNGLLNLKGKDFYSCEVPYPPLAEQERIAEILIQCDHVIELKEQKLDELKQLKKEFLRKMFPAKGCDTPEIRFPGFTGAWEQRKLIDEVTSIDTGKSKFTPQKSGVYEILGSTSVIGYDDSYDYEGDFLLTARVGANAGELYRHSGKVKISDNTVFIKGEQLDFIYYALLHFDIKRLSFGTGQPLVKASELKTQDIMMPVDSDERSAISTYFSNLVHLITLHQRELEETKTYKKTLAKLLLTGIVRVQG
;
A
#
# COMPACT_ATOMS: atom_id res chain seq x y z
N MET A 1 -10.69 28.95 18.95
CA MET A 1 -9.24 29.10 18.71
C MET A 1 -8.58 29.20 20.10
N ALA A 2 -8.08 28.07 20.61
CA ALA A 2 -7.32 28.08 21.85
C ALA A 2 -5.88 28.44 21.48
N ASN A 3 -5.42 29.62 21.92
CA ASN A 3 -4.01 29.98 21.87
C ASN A 3 -3.23 29.01 22.77
N MET A 4 -2.60 27.99 22.20
CA MET A 4 -1.54 27.27 22.90
C MET A 4 -0.35 28.22 23.07
N ILE A 5 -0.11 28.65 24.29
CA ILE A 5 1.06 29.45 24.65
C ILE A 5 2.23 28.47 24.70
N TYR A 6 3.04 28.42 23.66
CA TYR A 6 4.31 27.70 23.66
C TYR A 6 5.31 28.47 24.53
N THR A 7 5.63 27.91 25.67
CA THR A 7 6.69 28.46 26.54
C THR A 7 8.06 28.19 25.92
N ALA A 8 8.87 29.24 25.77
CA ALA A 8 10.26 29.10 25.33
C ALA A 8 11.09 28.39 26.40
N MET A 9 11.84 27.37 26.00
CA MET A 9 12.75 26.67 26.90
C MET A 9 13.92 27.53 27.38
N PRO A 10 14.40 27.31 28.60
CA PRO A 10 15.70 27.84 29.02
C PRO A 10 16.81 27.25 28.15
N ALA A 11 17.88 28.01 27.92
CA ALA A 11 18.98 27.64 27.04
C ALA A 11 19.56 26.26 27.41
N LEU A 12 19.37 25.28 26.52
CA LEU A 12 19.91 23.93 26.65
C LEU A 12 21.40 23.87 26.25
N PRO A 13 22.20 22.99 26.87
CA PRO A 13 23.60 22.83 26.49
C PRO A 13 23.73 22.36 25.04
N LYS A 14 24.53 23.01 24.24
CA LYS A 14 24.80 22.70 22.85
C LYS A 14 25.45 21.31 22.70
N LYS A 15 24.71 20.31 22.29
CA LYS A 15 25.23 19.04 21.75
C LYS A 15 24.97 18.99 20.27
N HIS A 16 26.01 18.76 19.48
CA HIS A 16 25.91 18.80 18.01
C HIS A 16 25.78 17.42 17.35
N HIS A 17 25.68 16.32 18.12
CA HIS A 17 25.63 14.96 17.56
C HIS A 17 24.55 14.11 18.21
N THR A 18 23.61 13.59 17.41
CA THR A 18 22.74 12.50 17.80
C THR A 18 23.19 11.23 17.07
N ASN A 19 23.96 10.36 17.74
CA ASN A 19 24.33 9.02 17.23
C ASN A 19 24.64 8.94 15.70
N ALA A 20 25.53 9.80 15.18
CA ALA A 20 26.00 9.88 13.79
C ALA A 20 25.14 10.70 12.79
N VAL A 21 24.09 11.39 13.20
CA VAL A 21 23.51 12.46 12.40
C VAL A 21 24.21 13.76 12.81
N VAL A 22 24.91 14.41 11.87
CA VAL A 22 25.50 15.73 12.08
C VAL A 22 24.41 16.75 11.83
N LEU A 23 24.00 17.47 12.87
CA LEU A 23 23.03 18.55 12.79
C LEU A 23 23.70 19.89 12.57
N PRO A 24 23.02 20.91 12.03
CA PRO A 24 23.52 22.27 11.93
C PRO A 24 23.97 22.82 13.29
N SER A 25 25.00 23.66 13.28
CA SER A 25 25.54 24.26 14.51
C SER A 25 24.55 25.12 15.28
N GLU A 26 23.55 25.65 14.58
CA GLU A 26 22.49 26.49 15.12
C GLU A 26 21.33 25.68 15.75
N TRP A 27 21.27 24.39 15.46
CA TRP A 27 20.27 23.53 16.07
C TRP A 27 20.76 22.98 17.41
N ASN A 28 19.90 23.06 18.40
CA ASN A 28 20.13 22.35 19.66
C ASN A 28 19.63 20.91 19.55
N THR A 29 20.07 20.06 20.47
CA THR A 29 19.48 18.74 20.73
C THR A 29 19.06 18.66 22.19
N CYS A 30 18.01 17.93 22.47
CA CYS A 30 17.56 17.68 23.82
C CYS A 30 16.99 16.27 23.93
N PRO A 31 16.99 15.68 25.14
CA PRO A 31 16.28 14.44 25.37
C PRO A 31 14.78 14.64 25.16
N LEU A 32 14.10 13.61 24.66
CA LEU A 32 12.66 13.63 24.42
C LEU A 32 11.88 14.06 25.67
N SER A 33 12.33 13.61 26.87
CA SER A 33 11.75 14.02 28.16
C SER A 33 11.72 15.53 28.42
N SER A 34 12.50 16.33 27.70
CA SER A 34 12.53 17.79 27.86
C SER A 34 11.43 18.50 27.07
N ILE A 35 10.80 17.81 26.14
CA ILE A 35 9.80 18.41 25.24
C ILE A 35 8.44 17.73 25.33
N VAL A 36 8.33 16.66 26.10
CA VAL A 36 7.06 15.92 26.25
C VAL A 36 6.66 15.79 27.71
N GLU A 37 5.35 15.65 27.93
CA GLU A 37 4.75 15.26 29.19
C GLU A 37 4.17 13.85 29.05
N GLU A 38 4.50 12.97 30.00
CA GLU A 38 3.91 11.63 30.06
C GLU A 38 2.42 11.72 30.41
N ILE A 39 1.59 10.93 29.72
CA ILE A 39 0.16 10.84 29.99
C ILE A 39 -0.08 9.68 30.94
N SER A 40 -0.61 9.98 32.10
CA SER A 40 -0.97 9.01 33.16
C SER A 40 -2.48 8.91 33.40
N GLU A 41 -3.29 9.66 32.65
CA GLU A 41 -4.75 9.63 32.76
C GLU A 41 -5.27 8.26 32.36
N THR A 42 -5.95 7.58 33.32
CA THR A 42 -6.53 6.25 33.05
C THR A 42 -8.02 6.34 32.78
N VAL A 43 -8.54 5.34 32.08
CA VAL A 43 -9.96 5.23 31.76
C VAL A 43 -10.80 5.16 33.04
N GLY A 44 -10.38 4.39 34.06
CA GLY A 44 -11.15 4.15 35.28
C GLY A 44 -12.51 3.55 34.92
N THR A 45 -13.58 4.16 35.45
CA THR A 45 -14.97 3.70 35.22
C THR A 45 -15.63 4.27 33.96
N ARG A 46 -14.94 5.12 33.19
CA ARG A 46 -15.46 5.73 31.98
C ARG A 46 -15.61 4.69 30.82
N LYS A 47 -16.48 5.02 29.88
CA LYS A 47 -16.61 4.26 28.64
C LYS A 47 -16.01 5.06 27.49
N ILE A 48 -14.83 4.66 27.06
CA ILE A 48 -14.06 5.32 25.98
C ILE A 48 -13.73 4.27 24.94
N GLU A 49 -13.77 4.64 23.65
CA GLU A 49 -13.41 3.75 22.55
C GLU A 49 -11.99 3.20 22.74
N THR A 50 -11.83 1.87 22.63
CA THR A 50 -10.53 1.22 22.70
C THR A 50 -9.87 1.14 21.34
N ILE A 51 -8.68 1.66 21.27
CA ILE A 51 -7.86 1.63 20.05
C ILE A 51 -6.51 0.95 20.31
N SER A 52 -5.89 0.55 19.24
CA SER A 52 -4.53 0.02 19.25
C SER A 52 -3.75 0.60 18.07
N ILE A 53 -2.43 0.52 18.12
CA ILE A 53 -1.59 0.91 17.00
C ILE A 53 -1.39 -0.30 16.09
N SER A 54 -1.70 -0.12 14.79
CA SER A 54 -1.30 -1.03 13.71
C SER A 54 -0.12 -0.44 12.97
N ALA A 55 1.00 -1.15 12.97
CA ALA A 55 2.23 -0.70 12.34
C ALA A 55 2.02 -0.43 10.83
N GLY A 56 2.39 0.76 10.37
CA GLY A 56 2.16 1.22 9.00
C GLY A 56 0.78 1.82 8.72
N ILE A 57 -0.18 1.72 9.65
CA ILE A 57 -1.56 2.23 9.48
C ILE A 57 -1.85 3.36 10.48
N GLY A 58 -1.34 3.24 11.71
CA GLY A 58 -1.67 4.17 12.79
C GLY A 58 -2.65 3.59 13.80
N PHE A 59 -3.47 4.45 14.39
CA PHE A 59 -4.50 4.04 15.35
C PHE A 59 -5.69 3.39 14.64
N VAL A 60 -6.05 2.20 15.09
CA VAL A 60 -7.18 1.40 14.60
C VAL A 60 -8.06 0.97 15.77
N ASN A 61 -9.36 0.79 15.52
CA ASN A 61 -10.27 0.23 16.50
C ASN A 61 -9.81 -1.19 16.91
N GLN A 62 -9.80 -1.47 18.21
CA GLN A 62 -9.28 -2.74 18.73
C GLN A 62 -10.19 -3.93 18.34
N ALA A 63 -11.50 -3.73 18.38
CA ALA A 63 -12.46 -4.76 18.01
C ALA A 63 -12.39 -5.09 16.49
N GLU A 64 -12.22 -4.09 15.63
CA GLU A 64 -12.07 -4.29 14.19
C GLU A 64 -10.77 -5.04 13.86
N LYS A 65 -9.66 -4.67 14.52
CA LYS A 65 -8.35 -5.29 14.27
C LYS A 65 -8.27 -6.75 14.71
N PHE A 66 -8.86 -7.10 15.85
CA PHE A 66 -8.71 -8.41 16.49
C PHE A 66 -9.99 -9.26 16.48
N GLY A 67 -11.06 -8.76 15.85
CA GLY A 67 -12.38 -9.41 15.85
C GLY A 67 -13.09 -9.38 17.21
N ARG A 68 -12.48 -8.81 18.24
CA ARG A 68 -13.01 -8.65 19.59
C ARG A 68 -12.25 -7.58 20.35
N GLU A 69 -12.87 -7.04 21.38
CA GLU A 69 -12.19 -6.18 22.35
C GLU A 69 -11.26 -7.01 23.26
N LEU A 70 -10.01 -6.59 23.40
CA LEU A 70 -8.99 -7.32 24.17
C LEU A 70 -8.75 -6.72 25.55
N SER A 71 -9.37 -5.58 25.88
CA SER A 71 -9.13 -4.82 27.10
C SER A 71 -9.49 -5.59 28.37
N GLY A 72 -10.61 -6.31 28.39
CA GLY A 72 -11.06 -7.13 29.51
C GLY A 72 -10.91 -6.42 30.87
N LYS A 73 -10.38 -7.11 31.88
CA LYS A 73 -10.12 -6.56 33.22
C LYS A 73 -9.02 -5.48 33.26
N GLN A 74 -8.26 -5.29 32.17
CA GLN A 74 -7.21 -4.28 32.05
C GLN A 74 -7.74 -2.93 31.57
N TYR A 75 -9.00 -2.87 31.11
CA TYR A 75 -9.61 -1.67 30.53
C TYR A 75 -9.51 -0.43 31.45
N GLU A 76 -9.78 -0.57 32.72
CA GLU A 76 -9.70 0.53 33.68
C GLU A 76 -8.31 1.17 33.78
N LYS A 77 -7.27 0.42 33.41
CA LYS A 77 -5.86 0.85 33.44
C LYS A 77 -5.37 1.37 32.06
N TYR A 78 -6.23 1.36 31.04
CA TYR A 78 -5.86 1.93 29.75
C TYR A 78 -5.65 3.42 29.88
N ILE A 79 -4.72 3.95 29.10
CA ILE A 79 -4.39 5.38 29.07
C ILE A 79 -5.35 6.10 28.13
N VAL A 80 -5.87 7.24 28.56
CA VAL A 80 -6.71 8.11 27.75
C VAL A 80 -5.83 9.08 26.98
N LEU A 81 -5.91 9.01 25.67
CA LEU A 81 -5.32 9.98 24.77
C LEU A 81 -6.38 10.99 24.34
N HIS A 82 -6.01 12.25 24.27
CA HIS A 82 -6.78 13.30 23.64
C HIS A 82 -6.22 13.64 22.26
N LYS A 83 -7.01 14.30 21.42
CA LYS A 83 -6.55 14.74 20.09
C LYS A 83 -5.25 15.53 20.21
N GLY A 84 -4.25 15.11 19.47
CA GLY A 84 -2.91 15.69 19.47
C GLY A 84 -1.90 14.91 20.33
N ASP A 85 -2.35 13.98 21.16
CA ASP A 85 -1.47 13.13 21.97
C ASP A 85 -0.82 12.02 21.13
N PHE A 86 0.33 11.58 21.59
CA PHE A 86 1.14 10.56 20.92
C PHE A 86 1.16 9.26 21.73
N SER A 87 1.38 8.17 21.02
CA SER A 87 1.65 6.90 21.68
C SER A 87 2.69 6.08 20.92
N TYR A 88 3.65 5.53 21.64
CA TYR A 88 4.67 4.63 21.12
C TYR A 88 4.29 3.18 21.42
N ASN A 89 4.07 2.40 20.37
CA ASN A 89 3.85 0.97 20.45
C ASN A 89 5.19 0.23 20.39
N LYS A 90 5.53 -0.48 21.46
CA LYS A 90 6.73 -1.34 21.58
C LYS A 90 6.60 -2.68 20.84
N GLY A 91 5.53 -2.91 20.08
CA GLY A 91 5.34 -4.15 19.31
C GLY A 91 6.42 -4.32 18.25
N ASN A 92 7.05 -5.49 18.23
CA ASN A 92 8.02 -5.85 17.19
C ASN A 92 7.30 -6.35 15.94
N SER A 93 7.69 -5.83 14.79
CA SER A 93 7.24 -6.31 13.48
C SER A 93 8.38 -6.26 12.48
N ASN A 94 8.30 -7.04 11.39
CA ASN A 94 9.30 -7.03 10.33
C ASN A 94 9.48 -5.65 9.68
N ILE A 95 8.42 -4.84 9.66
CA ILE A 95 8.43 -3.50 9.06
C ILE A 95 8.91 -2.45 10.06
N TYR A 96 8.56 -2.61 11.35
CA TYR A 96 8.89 -1.68 12.44
C TYR A 96 9.59 -2.41 13.59
N PRO A 97 10.83 -2.85 13.39
CA PRO A 97 11.55 -3.64 14.38
C PRO A 97 11.94 -2.85 15.65
N GLN A 98 11.81 -1.51 15.63
CA GLN A 98 12.00 -0.64 16.79
C GLN A 98 10.69 -0.08 17.35
N GLY A 99 9.53 -0.64 16.95
CA GLY A 99 8.22 -0.08 17.27
C GLY A 99 7.87 1.14 16.42
N CYS A 100 6.75 1.78 16.73
CA CYS A 100 6.26 2.94 15.97
C CYS A 100 5.53 3.93 16.87
N ILE A 101 5.59 5.21 16.51
CA ILE A 101 4.94 6.31 17.20
C ILE A 101 3.90 6.92 16.28
N TYR A 102 2.69 7.13 16.81
CA TYR A 102 1.62 7.82 16.09
C TYR A 102 0.94 8.84 16.97
N ARG A 103 0.39 9.88 16.34
CA ARG A 103 -0.40 10.94 16.95
C ARG A 103 -1.89 10.70 16.74
N LEU A 104 -2.70 10.95 17.78
CA LEU A 104 -4.16 10.83 17.69
C LEU A 104 -4.74 12.09 17.02
N ASN A 105 -5.06 11.99 15.71
CA ASN A 105 -5.54 13.13 14.93
C ASN A 105 -7.03 13.04 14.56
N ASN A 106 -7.59 11.85 14.51
CA ASN A 106 -8.92 11.58 13.96
C ASN A 106 -10.02 11.32 15.01
N ARG A 107 -9.71 11.46 16.30
CA ARG A 107 -10.66 11.31 17.41
C ARG A 107 -10.43 12.41 18.43
N THR A 108 -11.45 12.76 19.17
CA THR A 108 -11.35 13.72 20.30
C THR A 108 -10.63 13.08 21.49
N GLU A 109 -10.98 11.82 21.79
CA GLU A 109 -10.34 11.00 22.82
C GLU A 109 -10.41 9.52 22.45
N ALA A 110 -9.51 8.71 22.98
CA ALA A 110 -9.51 7.26 22.85
C ALA A 110 -8.66 6.59 23.93
N ALA A 111 -8.93 5.32 24.22
CA ALA A 111 -8.20 4.53 25.21
C ALA A 111 -7.20 3.58 24.53
N VAL A 112 -5.94 3.62 24.97
CA VAL A 112 -4.87 2.74 24.46
C VAL A 112 -4.33 1.84 25.58
N PRO A 113 -3.77 0.66 25.24
CA PRO A 113 -3.12 -0.21 26.21
C PRO A 113 -2.02 0.51 27.01
N ASN A 114 -2.01 0.32 28.31
CA ASN A 114 -1.04 0.92 29.23
C ASN A 114 0.41 0.41 29.05
N VAL A 115 0.62 -0.55 28.17
CA VAL A 115 1.96 -1.01 27.79
C VAL A 115 2.63 -0.11 26.76
N PHE A 116 1.89 0.83 26.16
CA PHE A 116 2.42 1.84 25.26
C PHE A 116 2.98 3.00 26.09
N GLU A 117 4.01 3.68 25.56
CA GLU A 117 4.44 4.96 26.13
C GLU A 117 3.60 6.07 25.51
N SER A 118 2.73 6.68 26.30
CA SER A 118 1.81 7.72 25.87
C SER A 118 2.26 9.09 26.37
N PHE A 119 2.29 10.09 25.51
CA PHE A 119 2.83 11.39 25.84
C PHE A 119 2.23 12.51 24.99
N ARG A 120 2.37 13.73 25.47
CA ARG A 120 2.02 14.98 24.77
C ARG A 120 3.28 15.78 24.51
N VAL A 121 3.45 16.31 23.31
CA VAL A 121 4.47 17.32 23.03
C VAL A 121 4.02 18.65 23.65
N SER A 122 4.73 19.11 24.69
CA SER A 122 4.42 20.33 25.42
C SER A 122 5.34 21.50 25.06
N VAL A 123 6.48 21.22 24.40
CA VAL A 123 7.44 22.23 23.98
C VAL A 123 7.81 22.01 22.50
N GLY A 124 7.82 23.08 21.72
CA GLY A 124 8.06 23.04 20.27
C GLY A 124 6.78 22.75 19.48
N ASN A 125 6.93 22.51 18.18
CA ASN A 125 5.80 22.27 17.27
C ASN A 125 5.44 20.79 17.19
N PRO A 126 4.21 20.35 17.63
CA PRO A 126 3.80 18.95 17.60
C PRO A 126 3.78 18.35 16.18
N ASP A 127 3.47 19.14 15.15
CA ASP A 127 3.43 18.69 13.76
C ASP A 127 4.84 18.36 13.25
N TYR A 128 5.85 19.16 13.64
CA TYR A 128 7.25 18.87 13.36
C TYR A 128 7.68 17.54 13.99
N TYR A 129 7.36 17.34 15.26
CA TYR A 129 7.72 16.09 15.95
C TYR A 129 6.96 14.88 15.43
N GLU A 130 5.71 15.03 14.97
CA GLU A 130 5.00 13.97 14.27
C GLU A 130 5.77 13.53 13.02
N GLN A 131 6.18 14.46 12.17
CA GLN A 131 6.98 14.16 10.98
C GLN A 131 8.35 13.56 11.34
N LEU A 132 8.99 14.03 12.41
CA LEU A 132 10.24 13.49 12.90
C LEU A 132 10.10 12.01 13.31
N PHE A 133 9.06 11.67 14.06
CA PHE A 133 8.80 10.30 14.52
C PHE A 133 8.43 9.38 13.34
N LEU A 134 7.57 9.84 12.43
CA LEU A 134 7.19 9.10 11.23
C LEU A 134 8.38 8.85 10.29
N SER A 135 9.37 9.73 10.27
CA SER A 135 10.60 9.53 9.48
C SER A 135 11.48 8.38 9.98
N GLY A 136 11.22 7.88 11.19
CA GLY A 136 12.06 6.88 11.87
C GLY A 136 13.35 7.45 12.44
N PHE A 137 13.44 8.76 12.67
CA PHE A 137 14.63 9.41 13.22
C PHE A 137 15.15 8.74 14.50
N LEU A 138 14.24 8.28 15.37
CA LEU A 138 14.61 7.62 16.63
C LEU A 138 15.05 6.16 16.46
N ASN A 139 14.82 5.52 15.32
CA ASN A 139 15.01 4.08 15.16
C ASN A 139 16.42 3.60 15.53
N ARG A 140 17.46 4.33 15.15
CA ARG A 140 18.85 3.98 15.47
C ARG A 140 19.14 4.06 16.97
N GLN A 141 18.63 5.08 17.65
CA GLN A 141 18.78 5.24 19.09
C GLN A 141 18.00 4.17 19.85
N LEU A 142 16.77 3.90 19.44
CA LEU A 142 15.94 2.83 19.99
C LEU A 142 16.61 1.46 19.83
N TYR A 143 17.14 1.16 18.65
CA TYR A 143 17.87 -0.09 18.39
C TYR A 143 19.02 -0.31 19.38
N SER A 144 19.77 0.73 19.73
CA SER A 144 20.88 0.64 20.69
C SER A 144 20.43 0.47 22.14
N LYS A 145 19.19 0.86 22.48
CA LYS A 145 18.60 0.81 23.82
C LYS A 145 17.72 -0.43 24.06
N ILE A 146 17.27 -1.08 22.99
CA ILE A 146 16.49 -2.32 23.07
C ILE A 146 17.44 -3.46 23.46
N ASN A 147 17.21 -4.05 24.64
CA ASN A 147 17.91 -5.27 25.02
C ASN A 147 17.52 -6.42 24.06
N ARG A 148 18.52 -7.14 23.53
CA ARG A 148 18.33 -8.25 22.60
C ARG A 148 17.60 -9.40 23.28
N GLY A 149 16.31 -9.38 23.21
CA GLY A 149 15.40 -10.39 23.70
C GLY A 149 13.99 -9.86 23.50
N VAL A 150 13.22 -10.51 22.64
CA VAL A 150 11.78 -10.27 22.57
C VAL A 150 11.20 -10.87 23.84
N ARG A 151 10.40 -10.11 24.59
CA ARG A 151 9.63 -10.70 25.70
C ARG A 151 8.67 -11.74 25.12
N ASP A 152 8.34 -12.75 25.89
CA ASP A 152 7.41 -13.83 25.50
C ASP A 152 6.07 -13.33 24.95
N ASN A 153 5.72 -12.07 25.23
CA ASN A 153 4.51 -11.40 24.74
C ASN A 153 4.70 -10.60 23.43
N GLY A 154 5.85 -10.73 22.74
CA GLY A 154 6.13 -10.02 21.49
C GLY A 154 6.45 -8.53 21.63
N LEU A 155 6.59 -8.00 22.85
CA LEU A 155 6.95 -6.61 23.09
C LEU A 155 8.47 -6.44 23.21
N LEU A 156 8.98 -5.33 22.67
CA LEU A 156 10.39 -4.95 22.82
C LEU A 156 10.74 -4.72 24.29
N ASN A 157 11.91 -5.21 24.71
CA ASN A 157 12.40 -4.98 26.06
C ASN A 157 13.08 -3.61 26.14
N LEU A 158 12.26 -2.56 26.15
CA LEU A 158 12.64 -1.15 26.27
C LEU A 158 11.92 -0.54 27.49
N LYS A 159 12.68 0.10 28.38
CA LYS A 159 12.11 0.83 29.52
C LYS A 159 11.67 2.23 29.07
N GLY A 160 10.61 2.77 29.67
CA GLY A 160 10.14 4.13 29.37
C GLY A 160 11.26 5.18 29.50
N LYS A 161 12.05 5.13 30.59
CA LYS A 161 13.19 6.03 30.77
C LYS A 161 14.20 6.00 29.62
N ASP A 162 14.41 4.83 28.98
CA ASP A 162 15.35 4.68 27.87
C ASP A 162 14.73 5.26 26.60
N PHE A 163 13.41 5.16 26.42
CA PHE A 163 12.67 5.83 25.35
C PHE A 163 12.75 7.35 25.49
N TYR A 164 12.39 7.89 26.65
CA TYR A 164 12.39 9.33 26.89
C TYR A 164 13.79 9.96 26.93
N SER A 165 14.85 9.15 27.08
CA SER A 165 16.24 9.62 26.96
C SER A 165 16.76 9.68 25.51
N CYS A 166 15.95 9.36 24.51
CA CYS A 166 16.33 9.55 23.11
C CYS A 166 16.46 11.04 22.80
N GLU A 167 17.52 11.40 22.09
CA GLU A 167 17.76 12.79 21.71
C GLU A 167 17.02 13.15 20.42
N VAL A 168 16.42 14.32 20.40
CA VAL A 168 15.72 14.90 19.25
C VAL A 168 16.32 16.25 18.88
N PRO A 169 16.33 16.64 17.59
CA PRO A 169 16.72 17.97 17.19
C PRO A 169 15.68 19.00 17.66
N TYR A 170 16.19 20.16 18.01
CA TYR A 170 15.41 21.30 18.47
C TYR A 170 15.79 22.55 17.68
N PRO A 171 15.35 22.66 16.40
CA PRO A 171 15.54 23.89 15.61
C PRO A 171 14.72 25.05 16.18
N PRO A 172 14.98 26.30 15.74
CA PRO A 172 14.11 27.44 16.03
C PRO A 172 12.66 27.15 15.70
N LEU A 173 11.72 27.65 16.49
CA LEU A 173 10.28 27.33 16.36
C LEU A 173 9.74 27.66 14.96
N ALA A 174 10.11 28.82 14.38
CA ALA A 174 9.73 29.21 13.03
C ALA A 174 10.21 28.21 11.97
N GLU A 175 11.38 27.61 12.15
CA GLU A 175 11.91 26.58 11.26
C GLU A 175 11.18 25.25 11.46
N GLN A 176 10.83 24.87 12.71
CA GLN A 176 9.97 23.70 12.97
C GLN A 176 8.62 23.82 12.25
N GLU A 177 7.96 24.97 12.38
CA GLU A 177 6.68 25.27 11.73
C GLU A 177 6.80 25.14 10.21
N ARG A 178 7.83 25.73 9.62
CA ARG A 178 8.03 25.68 8.17
C ARG A 178 8.34 24.30 7.64
N ILE A 179 9.17 23.52 8.35
CA ILE A 179 9.44 22.12 8.01
C ILE A 179 8.16 21.28 8.09
N ALA A 180 7.41 21.44 9.17
CA ALA A 180 6.13 20.73 9.35
C ALA A 180 5.15 21.05 8.21
N GLU A 181 4.97 22.34 7.89
CA GLU A 181 4.09 22.77 6.81
C GLU A 181 4.45 22.09 5.48
N ILE A 182 5.73 22.12 5.09
CA ILE A 182 6.20 21.51 3.83
C ILE A 182 5.91 20.01 3.81
N LEU A 183 6.19 19.29 4.89
CA LEU A 183 5.99 17.84 4.93
C LEU A 183 4.51 17.45 4.98
N ILE A 184 3.68 18.22 5.67
CA ILE A 184 2.21 18.04 5.70
C ILE A 184 1.62 18.29 4.31
N GLN A 185 2.09 19.30 3.59
CA GLN A 185 1.66 19.52 2.20
C GLN A 185 2.02 18.33 1.30
N CYS A 186 3.21 17.74 1.49
CA CYS A 186 3.56 16.50 0.77
C CYS A 186 2.61 15.33 1.12
N ASP A 187 2.22 15.18 2.40
CA ASP A 187 1.24 14.16 2.80
C ASP A 187 -0.11 14.38 2.14
N HIS A 188 -0.59 15.61 2.11
CA HIS A 188 -1.85 15.93 1.45
C HIS A 188 -1.81 15.62 -0.05
N VAL A 189 -0.70 15.92 -0.74
CA VAL A 189 -0.53 15.55 -2.16
C VAL A 189 -0.56 14.03 -2.35
N ILE A 190 0.09 13.28 -1.46
CA ILE A 190 0.09 11.80 -1.49
C ILE A 190 -1.34 11.28 -1.31
N GLU A 191 -2.08 11.79 -0.32
CA GLU A 191 -3.47 11.40 -0.06
C GLU A 191 -4.38 11.65 -1.28
N LEU A 192 -4.28 12.83 -1.90
CA LEU A 192 -5.05 13.15 -3.11
C LEU A 192 -4.71 12.21 -4.28
N LYS A 193 -3.43 11.84 -4.43
CA LYS A 193 -3.02 10.89 -5.47
C LYS A 193 -3.54 9.47 -5.17
N GLU A 194 -3.56 9.03 -3.91
CA GLU A 194 -4.13 7.74 -3.50
C GLU A 194 -5.64 7.69 -3.78
N GLN A 195 -6.38 8.73 -3.40
CA GLN A 195 -7.81 8.85 -3.70
C GLN A 195 -8.07 8.80 -5.20
N LYS A 196 -7.30 9.56 -6.01
CA LYS A 196 -7.43 9.55 -7.47
C LYS A 196 -7.16 8.19 -8.09
N LEU A 197 -6.13 7.50 -7.60
CA LEU A 197 -5.82 6.14 -8.06
C LEU A 197 -6.94 5.15 -7.76
N ASP A 198 -7.53 5.24 -6.57
CA ASP A 198 -8.67 4.38 -6.20
C ASP A 198 -9.93 4.70 -7.00
N GLU A 199 -10.23 5.98 -7.25
CA GLU A 199 -11.32 6.38 -8.14
C GLU A 199 -11.17 5.78 -9.54
N LEU A 200 -9.96 5.86 -10.13
CA LEU A 200 -9.69 5.30 -11.46
C LEU A 200 -9.85 3.77 -11.49
N LYS A 201 -9.41 3.08 -10.44
CA LYS A 201 -9.61 1.62 -10.32
C LYS A 201 -11.09 1.24 -10.20
N GLN A 202 -11.86 2.00 -9.42
CA GLN A 202 -13.31 1.80 -9.31
C GLN A 202 -14.02 2.10 -10.63
N LEU A 203 -13.64 3.19 -11.30
CA LEU A 203 -14.16 3.55 -12.62
C LEU A 203 -13.92 2.41 -13.63
N LYS A 204 -12.70 1.87 -13.69
CA LYS A 204 -12.39 0.71 -14.54
C LYS A 204 -13.30 -0.48 -14.25
N LYS A 205 -13.50 -0.79 -12.98
CA LYS A 205 -14.36 -1.92 -12.55
C LYS A 205 -15.81 -1.72 -12.98
N GLU A 206 -16.35 -0.51 -12.77
CA GLU A 206 -17.73 -0.17 -13.13
C GLU A 206 -17.94 -0.18 -14.64
N PHE A 207 -17.02 0.39 -15.43
CA PHE A 207 -17.12 0.35 -16.88
C PHE A 207 -16.97 -1.07 -17.43
N LEU A 208 -16.08 -1.88 -16.86
CA LEU A 208 -15.97 -3.29 -17.25
C LEU A 208 -17.30 -4.05 -17.01
N ARG A 209 -18.02 -3.72 -15.93
CA ARG A 209 -19.33 -4.28 -15.64
C ARG A 209 -20.42 -3.78 -16.58
N LYS A 210 -20.39 -2.49 -16.96
CA LYS A 210 -21.48 -1.81 -17.67
C LYS A 210 -21.33 -1.77 -19.20
N MET A 211 -20.08 -1.83 -19.70
CA MET A 211 -19.80 -1.83 -21.14
C MET A 211 -19.78 -3.24 -21.76
N PHE A 212 -20.03 -4.25 -20.97
CA PHE A 212 -20.29 -5.62 -21.43
C PHE A 212 -21.69 -6.04 -21.00
N PRO A 213 -22.41 -6.85 -21.85
CA PRO A 213 -23.75 -7.29 -21.49
C PRO A 213 -23.79 -8.10 -20.21
N ALA A 214 -24.76 -7.80 -19.34
CA ALA A 214 -25.01 -8.60 -18.16
C ALA A 214 -25.53 -10.00 -18.55
N LYS A 215 -25.45 -10.95 -17.62
CA LYS A 215 -25.94 -12.32 -17.87
C LYS A 215 -27.40 -12.33 -18.32
N GLY A 216 -27.66 -12.88 -19.51
CA GLY A 216 -29.00 -12.96 -20.11
C GLY A 216 -29.40 -11.72 -20.91
N CYS A 217 -28.51 -10.73 -21.05
CA CYS A 217 -28.69 -9.58 -21.94
C CYS A 217 -27.77 -9.72 -23.16
N ASP A 218 -28.17 -9.10 -24.25
CA ASP A 218 -27.42 -9.03 -25.50
C ASP A 218 -26.91 -7.61 -25.82
N THR A 219 -27.18 -6.65 -24.94
CA THR A 219 -26.76 -5.27 -25.07
C THR A 219 -26.15 -4.79 -23.77
N PRO A 220 -25.03 -4.00 -23.79
CA PRO A 220 -24.44 -3.42 -22.59
C PRO A 220 -25.27 -2.24 -22.07
N GLU A 221 -25.15 -1.93 -20.77
CA GLU A 221 -25.80 -0.81 -20.12
C GLU A 221 -25.21 0.55 -20.62
N ILE A 222 -23.91 0.59 -20.86
CA ILE A 222 -23.18 1.74 -21.41
C ILE A 222 -22.53 1.33 -22.72
N ARG A 223 -22.70 2.16 -23.75
CA ARG A 223 -22.18 1.89 -25.11
C ARG A 223 -21.68 3.19 -25.74
N PHE A 224 -20.69 3.11 -26.60
CA PHE A 224 -20.25 4.27 -27.38
C PHE A 224 -21.35 4.71 -28.36
N PRO A 225 -21.49 6.02 -28.59
CA PRO A 225 -22.43 6.54 -29.58
C PRO A 225 -22.14 5.97 -30.98
N GLY A 226 -23.18 5.68 -31.74
CA GLY A 226 -23.10 5.17 -33.11
C GLY A 226 -23.19 3.67 -33.25
N PHE A 227 -22.93 2.88 -32.18
CA PHE A 227 -23.09 1.44 -32.21
C PHE A 227 -24.50 1.04 -31.73
N THR A 228 -25.17 0.20 -32.52
CA THR A 228 -26.53 -0.30 -32.29
C THR A 228 -26.58 -1.79 -32.57
N GLY A 229 -27.69 -2.42 -32.23
CA GLY A 229 -27.89 -3.86 -32.43
C GLY A 229 -27.37 -4.71 -31.27
N ALA A 230 -27.86 -5.93 -31.21
CA ALA A 230 -27.51 -6.90 -30.18
C ALA A 230 -26.08 -7.45 -30.41
N TRP A 231 -25.39 -7.76 -29.33
CA TRP A 231 -24.19 -8.55 -29.37
C TRP A 231 -24.53 -10.02 -29.57
N GLU A 232 -23.63 -10.76 -30.19
CA GLU A 232 -23.81 -12.18 -30.44
C GLU A 232 -23.05 -13.03 -29.42
N GLN A 233 -23.69 -14.12 -29.00
CA GLN A 233 -23.01 -15.13 -28.20
C GLN A 233 -22.21 -16.04 -29.13
N ARG A 234 -20.89 -16.07 -28.95
CA ARG A 234 -19.96 -16.84 -29.78
C ARG A 234 -19.01 -17.67 -28.91
N LYS A 235 -18.59 -18.83 -29.42
CA LYS A 235 -17.57 -19.61 -28.73
C LYS A 235 -16.21 -18.92 -28.81
N LEU A 236 -15.48 -18.90 -27.71
CA LEU A 236 -14.17 -18.25 -27.66
C LEU A 236 -13.23 -18.80 -28.74
N ILE A 237 -13.27 -20.11 -29.03
CA ILE A 237 -12.39 -20.70 -30.05
C ILE A 237 -12.67 -20.18 -31.46
N ASP A 238 -13.89 -19.74 -31.75
CA ASP A 238 -14.27 -19.22 -33.05
C ASP A 238 -13.78 -17.77 -33.29
N GLU A 239 -13.41 -17.08 -32.22
CA GLU A 239 -12.93 -15.68 -32.23
C GLU A 239 -11.41 -15.53 -32.10
N VAL A 240 -10.68 -16.63 -31.97
CA VAL A 240 -9.22 -16.67 -31.81
C VAL A 240 -8.57 -17.73 -32.66
N THR A 241 -7.26 -17.59 -32.92
CA THR A 241 -6.54 -18.57 -33.77
C THR A 241 -6.29 -19.88 -33.04
N SER A 242 -5.96 -19.83 -31.76
CA SER A 242 -5.72 -21.03 -30.95
C SER A 242 -5.86 -20.77 -29.46
N ILE A 243 -6.25 -21.82 -28.75
CA ILE A 243 -6.24 -21.87 -27.28
C ILE A 243 -5.57 -23.19 -26.91
N ASP A 244 -4.39 -23.14 -26.31
CA ASP A 244 -3.66 -24.35 -25.93
C ASP A 244 -2.90 -24.18 -24.61
N THR A 245 -2.44 -25.31 -24.10
CA THR A 245 -1.53 -25.33 -22.93
C THR A 245 -0.10 -25.30 -23.43
N GLY A 246 0.77 -24.54 -22.79
CA GLY A 246 2.20 -24.55 -23.07
C GLY A 246 2.78 -25.95 -22.88
N LYS A 247 3.80 -26.29 -23.65
CA LYS A 247 4.44 -27.62 -23.65
C LYS A 247 5.96 -27.53 -23.56
N SER A 248 6.49 -26.31 -23.38
CA SER A 248 7.92 -26.10 -23.34
C SER A 248 8.57 -26.86 -22.19
N LYS A 249 9.55 -27.68 -22.52
CA LYS A 249 10.47 -28.27 -21.56
C LYS A 249 11.64 -27.34 -21.41
N PHE A 250 11.99 -26.99 -20.18
CA PHE A 250 13.05 -26.03 -19.89
C PHE A 250 13.68 -26.28 -18.53
N THR A 251 14.90 -25.82 -18.39
CA THR A 251 15.54 -25.59 -17.09
C THR A 251 15.70 -24.08 -16.98
N PRO A 252 14.99 -23.42 -16.04
CA PRO A 252 15.04 -21.97 -15.92
C PRO A 252 16.47 -21.49 -15.68
N GLN A 253 16.95 -20.56 -16.51
CA GLN A 253 18.20 -19.86 -16.33
C GLN A 253 17.94 -18.45 -15.81
N LYS A 254 18.91 -17.84 -15.14
CA LYS A 254 18.81 -16.47 -14.64
C LYS A 254 18.94 -15.43 -15.75
N SER A 255 19.49 -15.82 -16.90
CA SER A 255 19.68 -14.98 -18.09
C SER A 255 19.62 -15.86 -19.36
N GLY A 256 19.21 -15.29 -20.46
CA GLY A 256 19.09 -15.92 -21.79
C GLY A 256 18.47 -14.92 -22.76
N VAL A 257 18.33 -15.32 -24.03
CA VAL A 257 17.81 -14.45 -25.11
C VAL A 257 16.28 -14.36 -25.05
N TYR A 258 15.59 -15.44 -24.68
CA TYR A 258 14.13 -15.53 -24.73
C TYR A 258 13.56 -15.80 -23.33
N GLU A 259 12.41 -15.20 -23.07
CA GLU A 259 11.70 -15.35 -21.81
C GLU A 259 10.93 -16.67 -21.74
N ILE A 260 10.91 -17.26 -20.57
CA ILE A 260 10.07 -18.42 -20.24
C ILE A 260 8.87 -17.90 -19.44
N LEU A 261 7.68 -18.08 -20.01
CA LEU A 261 6.43 -17.64 -19.41
C LEU A 261 5.84 -18.73 -18.51
N GLY A 262 5.61 -18.37 -17.26
CA GLY A 262 4.93 -19.19 -16.27
C GLY A 262 3.47 -18.80 -16.10
N SER A 263 2.90 -19.19 -14.97
CA SER A 263 1.48 -18.99 -14.65
C SER A 263 1.05 -17.52 -14.60
N THR A 264 1.89 -16.62 -14.14
CA THR A 264 1.52 -15.20 -13.93
C THR A 264 2.58 -14.20 -14.41
N SER A 265 3.76 -14.69 -14.79
CA SER A 265 4.89 -13.83 -15.16
C SER A 265 6.00 -14.62 -15.84
N VAL A 266 7.05 -13.92 -16.22
CA VAL A 266 8.33 -14.51 -16.63
C VAL A 266 8.94 -15.27 -15.44
N ILE A 267 9.31 -16.53 -15.65
CA ILE A 267 9.88 -17.42 -14.62
C ILE A 267 11.35 -17.77 -14.87
N GLY A 268 11.92 -17.32 -15.98
CA GLY A 268 13.31 -17.53 -16.36
C GLY A 268 13.57 -17.22 -17.82
N TYR A 269 14.74 -17.62 -18.28
CA TYR A 269 15.20 -17.38 -19.64
C TYR A 269 15.74 -18.66 -20.27
N ASP A 270 15.81 -18.68 -21.62
CA ASP A 270 16.38 -19.75 -22.44
C ASP A 270 17.04 -19.17 -23.70
N ASP A 271 17.91 -19.90 -24.37
CA ASP A 271 18.55 -19.49 -25.62
C ASP A 271 17.77 -19.90 -26.87
N SER A 272 16.63 -20.56 -26.71
CA SER A 272 15.68 -20.94 -27.74
C SER A 272 14.25 -20.59 -27.37
N TYR A 273 13.37 -20.49 -28.38
CA TYR A 273 11.94 -20.24 -28.21
C TYR A 273 11.12 -21.30 -28.91
N ASP A 274 9.88 -21.52 -28.45
CA ASP A 274 8.92 -22.47 -29.03
C ASP A 274 7.68 -21.77 -29.62
N TYR A 275 7.44 -20.54 -29.20
CA TYR A 275 6.26 -19.76 -29.59
C TYR A 275 6.66 -18.33 -30.00
N GLU A 276 5.92 -17.73 -30.93
CA GLU A 276 6.12 -16.36 -31.38
C GLU A 276 4.77 -15.68 -31.64
N GLY A 277 4.64 -14.41 -31.30
CA GLY A 277 3.47 -13.57 -31.57
C GLY A 277 2.95 -12.90 -30.31
N ASP A 278 1.66 -12.53 -30.33
CA ASP A 278 0.94 -11.94 -29.21
C ASP A 278 0.12 -13.03 -28.50
N PHE A 279 0.11 -12.94 -27.18
CA PHE A 279 -0.53 -13.94 -26.33
C PHE A 279 -1.36 -13.29 -25.22
N LEU A 280 -2.54 -13.86 -24.97
CA LEU A 280 -3.16 -13.81 -23.67
C LEU A 280 -2.84 -15.09 -22.94
N LEU A 281 -2.40 -14.97 -21.70
CA LEU A 281 -1.98 -16.09 -20.88
C LEU A 281 -2.77 -16.13 -19.58
N THR A 282 -3.01 -17.34 -19.09
CA THR A 282 -3.63 -17.55 -17.80
C THR A 282 -2.98 -18.70 -17.04
N ALA A 283 -2.89 -18.56 -15.72
CA ALA A 283 -2.48 -19.66 -14.88
C ALA A 283 -3.46 -20.83 -15.03
N ARG A 284 -2.92 -22.00 -15.33
CA ARG A 284 -3.70 -23.23 -15.44
C ARG A 284 -4.06 -23.80 -14.07
N VAL A 285 -3.14 -23.78 -13.13
CA VAL A 285 -3.26 -24.46 -11.82
C VAL A 285 -2.89 -23.55 -10.67
N GLY A 286 -3.40 -23.85 -9.48
CA GLY A 286 -3.03 -23.19 -8.23
C GLY A 286 -3.88 -21.97 -7.89
N ALA A 287 -3.48 -21.23 -6.85
CA ALA A 287 -4.23 -20.09 -6.32
C ALA A 287 -4.49 -18.98 -7.36
N ASN A 288 -3.63 -18.87 -8.37
CA ASN A 288 -3.74 -17.86 -9.43
C ASN A 288 -4.45 -18.41 -10.69
N ALA A 289 -5.05 -19.60 -10.65
CA ALA A 289 -5.78 -20.17 -11.80
C ALA A 289 -6.85 -19.19 -12.29
N GLY A 290 -6.81 -18.86 -13.59
CA GLY A 290 -7.71 -17.88 -14.20
C GLY A 290 -7.22 -16.43 -14.12
N GLU A 291 -6.06 -16.13 -13.56
CA GLU A 291 -5.44 -14.81 -13.69
C GLU A 291 -4.91 -14.61 -15.11
N LEU A 292 -5.30 -13.48 -15.72
CA LEU A 292 -4.95 -13.14 -17.10
C LEU A 292 -3.79 -12.15 -17.16
N TYR A 293 -2.84 -12.41 -18.05
CA TYR A 293 -1.83 -11.42 -18.43
C TYR A 293 -1.53 -11.48 -19.92
N ARG A 294 -0.85 -10.46 -20.45
CA ARG A 294 -0.48 -10.32 -21.85
C ARG A 294 1.02 -10.42 -21.99
N HIS A 295 1.45 -10.99 -23.09
CA HIS A 295 2.85 -11.00 -23.47
C HIS A 295 2.99 -11.04 -25.00
N SER A 296 4.08 -10.50 -25.53
CA SER A 296 4.39 -10.48 -26.96
C SER A 296 5.83 -10.89 -27.23
N GLY A 297 6.09 -11.47 -28.40
CA GLY A 297 7.42 -11.80 -28.85
C GLY A 297 7.71 -13.29 -28.95
N LYS A 298 9.01 -13.63 -28.92
CA LYS A 298 9.52 -15.00 -28.98
C LYS A 298 9.73 -15.53 -27.59
N VAL A 299 9.02 -16.61 -27.21
CA VAL A 299 8.95 -17.10 -25.84
C VAL A 299 8.89 -18.62 -25.77
N LYS A 300 9.16 -19.16 -24.58
CA LYS A 300 8.71 -20.47 -24.13
C LYS A 300 7.53 -20.33 -23.20
N ILE A 301 6.57 -21.27 -23.27
CA ILE A 301 5.38 -21.24 -22.41
C ILE A 301 5.30 -22.57 -21.66
N SER A 302 5.28 -22.49 -20.32
CA SER A 302 5.24 -23.67 -19.45
C SER A 302 3.92 -24.42 -19.55
N ASP A 303 3.94 -25.70 -19.17
CA ASP A 303 2.76 -26.58 -19.14
C ASP A 303 1.73 -26.20 -18.05
N ASN A 304 2.11 -25.32 -17.11
CA ASN A 304 1.22 -24.74 -16.12
C ASN A 304 0.50 -23.46 -16.60
N THR A 305 0.60 -23.14 -17.90
CA THR A 305 0.06 -21.92 -18.50
C THR A 305 -0.80 -22.27 -19.70
N VAL A 306 -2.03 -21.76 -19.74
CA VAL A 306 -2.86 -21.76 -20.95
C VAL A 306 -2.60 -20.46 -21.69
N PHE A 307 -2.46 -20.53 -23.01
CA PHE A 307 -2.32 -19.36 -23.86
C PHE A 307 -3.39 -19.29 -24.95
N ILE A 308 -3.73 -18.09 -25.35
CA ILE A 308 -4.68 -17.75 -26.40
C ILE A 308 -3.92 -16.89 -27.41
N LYS A 309 -4.03 -17.25 -28.71
CA LYS A 309 -3.51 -16.47 -29.84
C LYS A 309 -4.65 -16.10 -30.77
N GLY A 310 -4.61 -14.92 -31.36
CA GLY A 310 -5.62 -14.47 -32.29
C GLY A 310 -5.48 -13.01 -32.65
N GLU A 311 -6.42 -12.53 -33.43
CA GLU A 311 -6.62 -11.12 -33.69
C GLU A 311 -7.44 -10.48 -32.57
N GLN A 312 -7.41 -9.17 -32.42
CA GLN A 312 -8.19 -8.43 -31.43
C GLN A 312 -8.07 -8.97 -29.98
N LEU A 313 -6.91 -9.51 -29.63
CA LEU A 313 -6.67 -10.06 -28.29
C LEU A 313 -6.92 -9.05 -27.17
N ASP A 314 -6.82 -7.77 -27.45
CA ASP A 314 -7.14 -6.72 -26.48
C ASP A 314 -8.62 -6.72 -26.10
N PHE A 315 -9.54 -6.91 -27.07
CA PHE A 315 -10.95 -7.05 -26.77
C PHE A 315 -11.23 -8.35 -26.01
N ILE A 316 -10.66 -9.46 -26.49
CA ILE A 316 -10.81 -10.78 -25.84
C ILE A 316 -10.34 -10.74 -24.39
N TYR A 317 -9.25 -10.02 -24.10
CA TYR A 317 -8.77 -9.83 -22.73
C TYR A 317 -9.83 -9.21 -21.82
N TYR A 318 -10.48 -8.12 -22.25
CA TYR A 318 -11.51 -7.46 -21.44
C TYR A 318 -12.80 -8.27 -21.38
N ALA A 319 -13.17 -8.96 -22.45
CA ALA A 319 -14.29 -9.90 -22.44
C ALA A 319 -14.08 -11.04 -21.44
N LEU A 320 -12.88 -11.60 -21.37
CA LEU A 320 -12.52 -12.64 -20.41
C LEU A 320 -12.40 -12.12 -18.97
N LEU A 321 -11.98 -10.89 -18.77
CA LEU A 321 -12.02 -10.24 -17.44
C LEU A 321 -13.46 -10.03 -16.96
N HIS A 322 -14.36 -9.58 -17.85
CA HIS A 322 -15.79 -9.44 -17.54
C HIS A 322 -16.44 -10.80 -17.23
N PHE A 323 -16.12 -11.80 -18.04
CA PHE A 323 -16.59 -13.17 -17.84
C PHE A 323 -16.12 -13.77 -16.52
N ASP A 324 -14.98 -13.34 -15.98
CA ASP A 324 -14.31 -13.90 -14.80
C ASP A 324 -13.99 -15.39 -14.95
N ILE A 325 -12.93 -15.68 -15.71
CA ILE A 325 -12.51 -17.07 -15.96
C ILE A 325 -12.10 -17.83 -14.70
N LYS A 326 -11.85 -17.15 -13.57
CA LYS A 326 -11.59 -17.81 -12.29
C LYS A 326 -12.74 -18.72 -11.86
N ARG A 327 -13.97 -18.39 -12.25
CA ARG A 327 -15.14 -19.25 -11.99
C ARG A 327 -15.06 -20.63 -12.65
N LEU A 328 -14.23 -20.81 -13.68
CA LEU A 328 -13.99 -22.11 -14.30
C LEU A 328 -13.06 -23.00 -13.47
N SER A 329 -12.38 -22.43 -12.50
CA SER A 329 -11.42 -23.15 -11.65
C SER A 329 -12.05 -23.87 -10.45
N PHE A 330 -13.38 -23.82 -10.28
CA PHE A 330 -14.07 -24.43 -9.14
C PHE A 330 -14.09 -25.96 -9.23
N GLY A 331 -13.47 -26.60 -8.25
CA GLY A 331 -13.46 -28.04 -8.02
C GLY A 331 -13.08 -28.35 -6.58
N THR A 332 -13.33 -29.58 -6.14
CA THR A 332 -13.07 -30.07 -4.77
C THR A 332 -11.58 -30.27 -4.45
N GLY A 333 -10.68 -29.80 -5.32
CA GLY A 333 -9.23 -29.94 -5.19
C GLY A 333 -8.50 -28.64 -5.54
N GLN A 334 -7.33 -28.78 -6.12
CA GLN A 334 -6.54 -27.64 -6.59
C GLN A 334 -7.29 -26.92 -7.73
N PRO A 335 -7.44 -25.57 -7.68
CA PRO A 335 -8.06 -24.80 -8.76
C PRO A 335 -7.38 -25.09 -10.11
N LEU A 336 -8.18 -25.33 -11.15
CA LEU A 336 -7.69 -25.73 -12.48
C LEU A 336 -8.54 -25.10 -13.58
N VAL A 337 -7.91 -24.32 -14.50
CA VAL A 337 -8.51 -23.84 -15.75
C VAL A 337 -7.95 -24.66 -16.91
N LYS A 338 -8.82 -25.32 -17.67
CA LYS A 338 -8.43 -26.16 -18.82
C LYS A 338 -8.59 -25.42 -20.12
N ALA A 339 -7.64 -25.58 -21.02
CA ALA A 339 -7.75 -25.06 -22.39
C ALA A 339 -9.02 -25.57 -23.12
N SER A 340 -9.41 -26.83 -22.88
CA SER A 340 -10.62 -27.42 -23.45
C SER A 340 -11.91 -26.75 -22.97
N GLU A 341 -11.98 -26.32 -21.72
CA GLU A 341 -13.11 -25.59 -21.16
C GLU A 341 -13.18 -24.17 -21.72
N LEU A 342 -12.03 -23.48 -21.85
CA LEU A 342 -11.98 -22.18 -22.49
C LEU A 342 -12.38 -22.21 -23.97
N LYS A 343 -12.02 -23.26 -24.73
CA LYS A 343 -12.42 -23.43 -26.13
C LYS A 343 -13.95 -23.44 -26.30
N THR A 344 -14.66 -24.07 -25.38
CA THR A 344 -16.12 -24.21 -25.43
C THR A 344 -16.87 -23.05 -24.75
N GLN A 345 -16.15 -22.14 -24.15
CA GLN A 345 -16.76 -21.04 -23.41
C GLN A 345 -17.41 -20.05 -24.38
N ASP A 346 -18.69 -19.75 -24.11
CA ASP A 346 -19.43 -18.73 -24.83
C ASP A 346 -19.12 -17.35 -24.22
N ILE A 347 -18.86 -16.38 -25.08
CA ILE A 347 -18.64 -14.98 -24.74
C ILE A 347 -19.54 -14.09 -25.60
N MET A 348 -19.93 -12.94 -25.06
CA MET A 348 -20.70 -11.94 -25.80
C MET A 348 -19.75 -11.06 -26.62
N MET A 349 -20.01 -10.96 -27.92
CA MET A 349 -19.18 -10.25 -28.87
C MET A 349 -20.00 -9.20 -29.65
N PRO A 350 -19.54 -7.95 -29.76
CA PRO A 350 -20.11 -7.01 -30.71
C PRO A 350 -19.94 -7.56 -32.14
N VAL A 351 -20.96 -7.42 -32.96
CA VAL A 351 -20.89 -7.76 -34.40
C VAL A 351 -19.89 -6.84 -35.10
N ASP A 352 -19.90 -5.57 -34.73
CA ASP A 352 -19.06 -4.54 -35.31
C ASP A 352 -17.63 -4.60 -34.72
N SER A 353 -16.63 -4.74 -35.61
CA SER A 353 -15.21 -4.77 -35.24
C SER A 353 -14.70 -3.42 -34.72
N ASP A 354 -15.31 -2.31 -35.17
CA ASP A 354 -14.91 -0.99 -34.74
C ASP A 354 -15.35 -0.74 -33.28
N GLU A 355 -16.50 -1.32 -32.87
CA GLU A 355 -16.91 -1.31 -31.47
C GLU A 355 -15.91 -2.08 -30.58
N ARG A 356 -15.44 -3.26 -31.03
CA ARG A 356 -14.42 -4.04 -30.31
C ARG A 356 -13.14 -3.21 -30.13
N SER A 357 -12.73 -2.53 -31.21
CA SER A 357 -11.54 -1.67 -31.21
C SER A 357 -11.70 -0.45 -30.28
N ALA A 358 -12.88 0.20 -30.30
CA ALA A 358 -13.19 1.34 -29.44
C ALA A 358 -13.15 0.95 -27.95
N ILE A 359 -13.78 -0.18 -27.58
CA ILE A 359 -13.77 -0.72 -26.21
C ILE A 359 -12.34 -1.05 -25.78
N SER A 360 -11.56 -1.73 -26.62
CA SER A 360 -10.18 -2.11 -26.34
C SER A 360 -9.30 -0.89 -26.09
N THR A 361 -9.41 0.11 -26.96
CA THR A 361 -8.66 1.37 -26.85
C THR A 361 -9.02 2.12 -25.57
N TYR A 362 -10.31 2.20 -25.24
CA TYR A 362 -10.77 2.86 -24.02
C TYR A 362 -10.15 2.23 -22.76
N PHE A 363 -10.29 0.91 -22.62
CA PHE A 363 -9.74 0.24 -21.44
C PHE A 363 -8.21 0.25 -21.40
N SER A 364 -7.55 0.16 -22.55
CA SER A 364 -6.08 0.24 -22.64
C SER A 364 -5.59 1.62 -22.19
N ASN A 365 -6.25 2.70 -22.61
CA ASN A 365 -5.96 4.05 -22.15
C ASN A 365 -6.21 4.21 -20.65
N LEU A 366 -7.30 3.64 -20.12
CA LEU A 366 -7.61 3.70 -18.69
C LEU A 366 -6.58 2.92 -17.85
N VAL A 367 -6.14 1.77 -18.31
CA VAL A 367 -5.08 0.99 -17.65
C VAL A 367 -3.75 1.75 -17.69
N HIS A 368 -3.42 2.38 -18.83
CA HIS A 368 -2.24 3.22 -18.95
C HIS A 368 -2.28 4.39 -17.95
N LEU A 369 -3.41 5.08 -17.85
CA LEU A 369 -3.61 6.18 -16.91
C LEU A 369 -3.45 5.73 -15.45
N ILE A 370 -4.04 4.59 -15.08
CA ILE A 370 -3.87 3.98 -13.74
C ILE A 370 -2.39 3.71 -13.46
N THR A 371 -1.66 3.15 -14.43
CA THR A 371 -0.22 2.84 -14.29
C THR A 371 0.61 4.11 -14.10
N LEU A 372 0.32 5.17 -14.85
CA LEU A 372 0.99 6.46 -14.69
C LEU A 372 0.75 7.06 -13.31
N HIS A 373 -0.50 7.10 -12.85
CA HIS A 373 -0.81 7.62 -11.51
C HIS A 373 -0.20 6.79 -10.39
N GLN A 374 -0.12 5.47 -10.56
CA GLN A 374 0.55 4.60 -9.58
C GLN A 374 2.05 4.90 -9.50
N ARG A 375 2.71 5.09 -10.65
CA ARG A 375 4.12 5.47 -10.71
C ARG A 375 4.37 6.84 -10.08
N GLU A 376 3.56 7.85 -10.43
CA GLU A 376 3.65 9.18 -9.85
C GLU A 376 3.46 9.18 -8.33
N LEU A 377 2.54 8.35 -7.81
CA LEU A 377 2.33 8.19 -6.37
C LEU A 377 3.59 7.65 -5.68
N GLU A 378 4.21 6.61 -6.22
CA GLU A 378 5.43 6.03 -5.65
C GLU A 378 6.63 6.98 -5.74
N GLU A 379 6.76 7.73 -6.84
CA GLU A 379 7.76 8.79 -6.98
C GLU A 379 7.55 9.92 -5.94
N THR A 380 6.30 10.33 -5.72
CA THR A 380 5.95 11.36 -4.72
C THR A 380 6.26 10.89 -3.29
N LYS A 381 5.94 9.64 -2.94
CA LYS A 381 6.31 9.03 -1.64
C LYS A 381 7.82 9.00 -1.44
N THR A 382 8.56 8.62 -2.47
CA THR A 382 10.03 8.59 -2.46
C THR A 382 10.63 9.99 -2.30
N TYR A 383 10.06 10.97 -3.01
CA TYR A 383 10.44 12.38 -2.89
C TYR A 383 10.21 12.90 -1.46
N LYS A 384 9.00 12.70 -0.90
CA LYS A 384 8.72 13.08 0.50
C LYS A 384 9.71 12.46 1.48
N LYS A 385 10.00 11.16 1.34
CA LYS A 385 10.95 10.46 2.22
C LYS A 385 12.35 11.08 2.17
N THR A 386 12.82 11.45 0.99
CA THR A 386 14.11 12.10 0.79
C THR A 386 14.10 13.52 1.38
N LEU A 387 13.06 14.28 1.09
CA LEU A 387 12.89 15.65 1.58
C LEU A 387 12.81 15.68 3.11
N ALA A 388 12.02 14.79 3.71
CA ALA A 388 11.92 14.64 5.16
C ALA A 388 13.30 14.38 5.79
N LYS A 389 14.10 13.49 5.20
CA LYS A 389 15.46 13.25 5.67
C LYS A 389 16.32 14.52 5.62
N LEU A 390 16.27 15.28 4.53
CA LEU A 390 17.07 16.49 4.35
C LEU A 390 16.65 17.60 5.32
N LEU A 391 15.35 17.82 5.47
CA LEU A 391 14.81 18.89 6.33
C LEU A 391 14.94 18.56 7.82
N LEU A 392 14.57 17.35 8.24
CA LEU A 392 14.58 16.93 9.65
C LEU A 392 15.99 16.71 10.21
N THR A 393 16.99 16.63 9.36
CA THR A 393 18.41 16.61 9.75
C THR A 393 19.11 17.95 9.54
N GLY A 394 18.42 18.96 8.99
CA GLY A 394 18.97 20.29 8.73
C GLY A 394 20.03 20.34 7.62
N ILE A 395 20.17 19.27 6.81
CA ILE A 395 21.03 19.28 5.60
C ILE A 395 20.53 20.35 4.63
N VAL A 396 19.21 20.47 4.51
CA VAL A 396 18.55 21.59 3.84
C VAL A 396 17.85 22.42 4.91
N ARG A 397 18.14 23.72 4.93
CA ARG A 397 17.56 24.69 5.86
C ARG A 397 16.41 25.43 5.18
N VAL A 398 15.38 25.69 5.94
CA VAL A 398 14.28 26.56 5.49
C VAL A 398 14.27 27.80 6.38
N GLN A 399 14.29 28.97 5.73
CA GLN A 399 14.15 30.23 6.45
C GLN A 399 12.69 30.38 6.87
N GLY A 400 12.49 30.73 8.14
CA GLY A 400 11.20 31.08 8.70
C GLY A 400 10.77 32.49 8.35
#